data_7ba0f130289f282022b2d67945e28e64
#
_entry.id   7ba0f130289f282022b2d67945e28e64
#
_cell.length_a   1.000
_cell.length_b   1.000
_cell.length_c   1.000
_cell.angle_alpha   90.00
_cell.angle_beta   90.00
_cell.angle_gamma   90.00
#
_symmetry.space_group_name_H-M   'P 1'
#
loop_
_entity.id
_entity.type
_entity.pdbx_description
1 polymer ?
#
loop_
_entity_poly.entity_id
_entity_poly.type
_entity_poly.pdbx_seq_one_letter_code
_entity_poly.pdbx_strand_id
1 'polypeptide(L)'
;MNRTRSILALLLVALATAAFAGSSAAAPAKAQADIVGTATANGQFTTLTMLLKRAGLVSTLRQAGPYTVFAPTDAAFAKVPKKTIDALLADKATLKAVLLYHVVAGKVTASQAMKLKSATTAGGQTVGIRTAGMNVFVGGAKVTAADVAATNGVIHVINKVLIPPAK
;
A
#
# COMPACT_ATOMS: atom_id res chain seq x y z
N MET A 1 -50.30 71.41 -5.93
CA MET A 1 -49.37 71.57 -7.06
C MET A 1 -48.08 70.93 -6.76
N ASN A 2 -47.84 69.90 -7.51
CA ASN A 2 -46.54 69.57 -8.07
C ASN A 2 -45.54 68.89 -7.08
N ARG A 3 -45.22 67.87 -7.34
CA ARG A 3 -44.67 66.99 -8.42
C ARG A 3 -43.86 65.92 -7.76
N THR A 4 -44.43 64.84 -7.65
CA THR A 4 -43.92 63.63 -8.32
C THR A 4 -42.55 63.87 -8.93
N ARG A 5 -41.56 63.36 -8.28
CA ARG A 5 -40.35 62.92 -8.92
C ARG A 5 -39.96 61.60 -8.41
N SER A 6 -40.41 60.62 -9.09
CA SER A 6 -39.85 59.31 -9.14
C SER A 6 -38.36 59.43 -9.33
N ILE A 7 -37.65 59.20 -8.30
CA ILE A 7 -36.26 58.85 -8.43
C ILE A 7 -36.26 57.33 -8.53
N LEU A 8 -36.16 56.93 -9.74
CA LEU A 8 -35.81 55.63 -10.11
C LEU A 8 -34.45 55.30 -9.50
N ALA A 9 -34.47 54.84 -8.31
CA ALA A 9 -33.30 54.22 -7.73
C ALA A 9 -32.98 53.00 -8.53
N LEU A 10 -32.10 53.19 -9.46
CA LEU A 10 -31.44 52.11 -10.17
C LEU A 10 -30.70 51.27 -9.14
N LEU A 11 -31.39 50.26 -8.67
CA LEU A 11 -30.78 49.24 -7.85
C LEU A 11 -29.83 48.47 -8.78
N LEU A 12 -28.63 48.97 -8.85
CA LEU A 12 -27.53 48.22 -9.43
C LEU A 12 -27.28 47.06 -8.49
N VAL A 13 -27.99 45.98 -8.71
CA VAL A 13 -27.61 44.72 -8.16
C VAL A 13 -26.28 44.39 -8.82
N ALA A 14 -25.24 44.84 -8.18
CA ALA A 14 -23.94 44.29 -8.42
C ALA A 14 -24.05 42.79 -8.06
N LEU A 15 -24.32 42.01 -9.07
CA LEU A 15 -24.12 40.60 -9.03
C LEU A 15 -22.62 40.41 -8.82
N ALA A 16 -22.22 40.46 -7.57
CA ALA A 16 -20.95 39.92 -7.17
C ALA A 16 -21.05 38.45 -7.49
N THR A 17 -20.70 38.10 -8.70
CA THR A 17 -20.23 36.78 -9.00
C THR A 17 -19.00 36.61 -8.13
N ALA A 18 -19.23 36.17 -6.91
CA ALA A 18 -18.20 35.47 -6.19
C ALA A 18 -17.78 34.34 -7.12
N ALA A 19 -16.77 34.64 -7.89
CA ALA A 19 -15.97 33.59 -8.47
C ALA A 19 -15.50 32.79 -7.26
N PHE A 20 -16.24 31.78 -6.93
CA PHE A 20 -15.70 30.65 -6.23
C PHE A 20 -14.66 30.09 -7.18
N ALA A 21 -13.55 30.73 -7.26
CA ALA A 21 -12.33 30.04 -7.50
C ALA A 21 -12.18 29.12 -6.29
N GLY A 22 -12.93 28.04 -6.34
CA GLY A 22 -12.60 26.84 -5.63
C GLY A 22 -11.30 26.33 -6.20
N SER A 23 -10.25 27.05 -6.03
CA SER A 23 -8.96 26.44 -5.84
C SER A 23 -9.05 25.74 -4.52
N SER A 24 -9.73 24.62 -4.49
CA SER A 24 -9.20 23.53 -3.77
C SER A 24 -7.85 23.26 -4.43
N ALA A 25 -6.87 24.04 -4.04
CA ALA A 25 -5.56 23.52 -3.91
C ALA A 25 -5.69 22.43 -2.85
N ALA A 26 -6.34 21.33 -3.19
CA ALA A 26 -5.94 20.06 -2.69
C ALA A 26 -4.44 20.09 -2.98
N ALA A 27 -3.64 20.28 -1.95
CA ALA A 27 -2.26 19.89 -1.96
C ALA A 27 -2.27 18.57 -2.72
N PRO A 28 -1.48 18.35 -3.77
CA PRO A 28 -1.53 17.12 -4.51
C PRO A 28 -1.44 16.05 -3.45
N ALA A 29 -2.58 15.42 -3.12
CA ALA A 29 -2.58 14.19 -2.37
C ALA A 29 -1.57 13.42 -3.16
N LYS A 30 -0.41 13.09 -2.56
CA LYS A 30 0.67 12.35 -3.22
C LYS A 30 -0.06 11.32 -3.99
N ALA A 31 -0.04 11.40 -5.34
CA ALA A 31 -0.86 10.57 -6.18
C ALA A 31 -0.61 9.18 -5.67
N GLN A 32 -1.63 8.54 -5.08
CA GLN A 32 -1.41 7.29 -4.38
C GLN A 32 -0.83 6.37 -5.43
N ALA A 33 0.44 6.07 -5.28
CA ALA A 33 1.12 5.19 -6.21
C ALA A 33 0.60 3.76 -5.97
N ASP A 34 0.73 2.92 -6.98
CA ASP A 34 0.50 1.50 -6.80
C ASP A 34 1.42 0.93 -5.69
N ILE A 35 1.18 -0.29 -5.29
CA ILE A 35 1.96 -0.95 -4.23
C ILE A 35 3.46 -0.85 -4.51
N VAL A 36 3.87 -1.06 -5.76
CA VAL A 36 5.28 -1.01 -6.15
C VAL A 36 5.84 0.40 -6.11
N GLY A 37 5.06 1.38 -6.57
CA GLY A 37 5.43 2.80 -6.52
C GLY A 37 5.55 3.31 -5.09
N THR A 38 4.59 2.95 -4.23
CA THR A 38 4.60 3.31 -2.81
C THR A 38 5.80 2.68 -2.09
N ALA A 39 6.10 1.43 -2.37
CA ALA A 39 7.28 0.76 -1.82
C ALA A 39 8.58 1.42 -2.28
N THR A 40 8.68 1.78 -3.56
CA THR A 40 9.86 2.45 -4.11
C THR A 40 10.06 3.84 -3.50
N ALA A 41 8.97 4.60 -3.33
CA ALA A 41 9.02 5.94 -2.76
C ALA A 41 9.45 5.96 -1.29
N ASN A 42 9.19 4.89 -0.56
CA ASN A 42 9.55 4.76 0.86
C ASN A 42 11.06 4.55 1.11
N GLY A 43 11.81 4.15 0.10
CA GLY A 43 13.27 3.97 0.17
C GLY A 43 13.76 2.82 1.07
N GLN A 44 12.87 2.18 1.82
CA GLN A 44 13.21 1.09 2.75
C GLN A 44 13.01 -0.32 2.15
N PHE A 45 12.55 -0.39 0.91
CA PHE A 45 12.20 -1.62 0.21
C PHE A 45 12.98 -1.80 -1.08
N THR A 46 14.21 -1.32 -1.11
CA THR A 46 15.07 -1.38 -2.30
C THR A 46 15.31 -2.82 -2.74
N THR A 47 15.65 -3.68 -1.79
CA THR A 47 15.85 -5.11 -2.03
C THR A 47 14.58 -5.78 -2.52
N LEU A 48 13.45 -5.53 -1.87
CA LEU A 48 12.16 -6.09 -2.28
C LEU A 48 11.79 -5.69 -3.69
N THR A 49 11.93 -4.41 -4.02
CA THR A 49 11.61 -3.90 -5.37
C THR A 49 12.50 -4.52 -6.44
N MET A 50 13.79 -4.71 -6.15
CA MET A 50 14.73 -5.40 -7.03
C MET A 50 14.31 -6.86 -7.27
N LEU A 51 13.94 -7.57 -6.20
CA LEU A 51 13.47 -8.96 -6.29
C LEU A 51 12.17 -9.09 -7.08
N LEU A 52 11.23 -8.16 -6.89
CA LEU A 52 9.97 -8.13 -7.64
C LEU A 52 10.22 -7.90 -9.15
N LYS A 53 11.14 -7.00 -9.50
CA LYS A 53 11.54 -6.78 -10.89
C LYS A 53 12.17 -8.03 -11.49
N ARG A 54 13.09 -8.67 -10.75
CA ARG A 54 13.77 -9.89 -11.19
C ARG A 54 12.82 -11.08 -11.36
N ALA A 55 11.81 -11.18 -10.50
CA ALA A 55 10.78 -12.23 -10.59
C ALA A 55 9.73 -11.95 -11.66
N GLY A 56 9.68 -10.74 -12.23
CA GLY A 56 8.66 -10.34 -13.19
C GLY A 56 7.28 -10.13 -12.59
N LEU A 57 7.18 -9.92 -11.27
CA LEU A 57 5.92 -9.77 -10.56
C LEU A 57 5.43 -8.32 -10.46
N VAL A 58 6.21 -7.37 -10.95
CA VAL A 58 5.84 -5.94 -10.92
C VAL A 58 4.54 -5.70 -11.68
N SER A 59 4.38 -6.27 -12.86
CA SER A 59 3.16 -6.15 -13.66
C SER A 59 1.96 -6.80 -12.97
N THR A 60 2.17 -7.95 -12.32
CA THR A 60 1.11 -8.65 -11.57
C THR A 60 0.64 -7.81 -10.38
N LEU A 61 1.55 -7.19 -9.65
CA LEU A 61 1.22 -6.35 -8.50
C LEU A 61 0.68 -4.96 -8.88
N ARG A 62 0.78 -4.58 -10.15
CA ARG A 62 0.18 -3.36 -10.69
C ARG A 62 -1.23 -3.56 -11.23
N GLN A 63 -1.65 -4.80 -11.39
CA GLN A 63 -3.01 -5.09 -11.85
C GLN A 63 -4.05 -4.58 -10.86
N ALA A 64 -5.23 -4.27 -11.40
CA ALA A 64 -6.38 -3.89 -10.59
C ALA A 64 -6.85 -5.07 -9.76
N GLY A 65 -6.84 -4.90 -8.46
CA GLY A 65 -7.35 -5.87 -7.51
C GLY A 65 -6.88 -5.49 -6.11
N PRO A 66 -7.67 -5.67 -5.09
CA PRO A 66 -7.17 -5.41 -3.77
C PRO A 66 -6.14 -6.48 -3.41
N TYR A 67 -4.89 -6.03 -3.24
CA TYR A 67 -3.81 -6.87 -2.74
C TYR A 67 -3.33 -6.36 -1.39
N THR A 68 -2.94 -7.28 -0.53
CA THR A 68 -2.23 -6.96 0.70
C THR A 68 -0.82 -7.48 0.58
N VAL A 69 0.16 -6.61 0.68
CA VAL A 69 1.57 -6.98 0.57
C VAL A 69 2.25 -6.81 1.93
N PHE A 70 2.82 -7.90 2.41
CA PHE A 70 3.71 -7.87 3.57
C PHE A 70 5.12 -7.55 3.09
N ALA A 71 5.52 -6.28 3.21
CA ALA A 71 6.78 -5.78 2.71
C ALA A 71 7.88 -5.85 3.77
N PRO A 72 8.84 -6.77 3.65
CA PRO A 72 10.01 -6.77 4.53
C PRO A 72 10.93 -5.60 4.16
N THR A 73 11.44 -4.92 5.17
CA THR A 73 12.42 -3.84 5.00
C THR A 73 13.79 -4.38 4.56
N ASP A 74 14.64 -3.51 4.06
CA ASP A 74 16.04 -3.88 3.74
C ASP A 74 16.77 -4.42 4.99
N ALA A 75 16.46 -3.88 6.18
CA ALA A 75 16.95 -4.41 7.46
C ALA A 75 16.43 -5.83 7.75
N ALA A 76 15.22 -6.18 7.29
CA ALA A 76 14.69 -7.54 7.40
C ALA A 76 15.45 -8.51 6.49
N PHE A 77 15.81 -8.09 5.29
CA PHE A 77 16.65 -8.86 4.38
C PHE A 77 18.08 -9.05 4.91
N ALA A 78 18.62 -8.05 5.60
CA ALA A 78 19.95 -8.14 6.22
C ALA A 78 20.04 -9.25 7.28
N LYS A 79 18.92 -9.64 7.87
CA LYS A 79 18.85 -10.76 8.83
C LYS A 79 18.78 -12.13 8.16
N VAL A 80 18.52 -12.18 6.87
CA VAL A 80 18.47 -13.43 6.10
C VAL A 80 19.91 -13.81 5.72
N PRO A 81 20.34 -15.07 5.93
CA PRO A 81 21.65 -15.51 5.47
C PRO A 81 21.83 -15.27 3.97
N LYS A 82 22.98 -14.73 3.59
CA LYS A 82 23.30 -14.47 2.17
C LYS A 82 23.10 -15.68 1.27
N LYS A 83 23.48 -16.86 1.76
CA LYS A 83 23.25 -18.12 1.05
C LYS A 83 21.78 -18.35 0.68
N THR A 84 20.86 -17.96 1.57
CA THR A 84 19.42 -18.10 1.29
C THR A 84 18.98 -17.10 0.24
N ILE A 85 19.46 -15.87 0.30
CA ILE A 85 19.16 -14.83 -0.70
C ILE A 85 19.74 -15.26 -2.06
N ASP A 86 20.97 -15.73 -2.09
CA ASP A 86 21.63 -16.19 -3.33
C ASP A 86 20.90 -17.38 -3.94
N ALA A 87 20.46 -18.33 -3.12
CA ALA A 87 19.64 -19.46 -3.56
C ALA A 87 18.30 -19.00 -4.15
N LEU A 88 17.64 -18.01 -3.52
CA LEU A 88 16.41 -17.43 -4.04
C LEU A 88 16.62 -16.69 -5.36
N LEU A 89 17.78 -16.04 -5.52
CA LEU A 89 18.15 -15.33 -6.74
C LEU A 89 18.53 -16.28 -7.87
N ALA A 90 19.06 -17.44 -7.55
CA ALA A 90 19.45 -18.45 -8.52
C ALA A 90 18.23 -19.16 -9.13
N ASP A 91 17.18 -19.36 -8.35
CA ASP A 91 15.96 -20.03 -8.80
C ASP A 91 14.77 -19.03 -8.83
N LYS A 92 14.40 -18.62 -10.04
CA LYS A 92 13.25 -17.75 -10.26
C LYS A 92 11.92 -18.32 -9.78
N ALA A 93 11.75 -19.63 -9.83
CA ALA A 93 10.53 -20.28 -9.41
C ALA A 93 10.36 -20.17 -7.89
N THR A 94 11.41 -20.48 -7.16
CA THR A 94 11.46 -20.32 -5.70
C THR A 94 11.34 -18.85 -5.30
N LEU A 95 12.02 -17.95 -5.98
CA LEU A 95 11.89 -16.51 -5.74
C LEU A 95 10.45 -16.03 -5.93
N LYS A 96 9.80 -16.44 -7.01
CA LYS A 96 8.40 -16.11 -7.28
C LYS A 96 7.48 -16.68 -6.20
N ALA A 97 7.69 -17.93 -5.77
CA ALA A 97 6.90 -18.54 -4.70
C ALA A 97 7.05 -17.77 -3.37
N VAL A 98 8.26 -17.40 -2.99
CA VAL A 98 8.52 -16.60 -1.79
C VAL A 98 7.87 -15.23 -1.89
N LEU A 99 7.96 -14.55 -3.02
CA LEU A 99 7.35 -13.24 -3.20
C LEU A 99 5.81 -13.32 -3.19
N LEU A 100 5.24 -14.35 -3.81
CA LEU A 100 3.79 -14.58 -3.75
C LEU A 100 3.31 -14.97 -2.34
N TYR A 101 4.19 -15.56 -1.53
CA TYR A 101 3.90 -15.83 -0.12
C TYR A 101 3.83 -14.54 0.73
N HIS A 102 4.44 -13.45 0.28
CA HIS A 102 4.31 -12.13 0.89
C HIS A 102 3.08 -11.35 0.42
N VAL A 103 2.35 -11.86 -0.56
CA VAL A 103 1.17 -11.21 -1.13
C VAL A 103 -0.06 -12.00 -0.74
N VAL A 104 -1.03 -11.35 -0.14
CA VAL A 104 -2.34 -11.91 0.16
C VAL A 104 -3.35 -11.38 -0.86
N ALA A 105 -4.15 -12.27 -1.42
CA ALA A 105 -5.26 -11.89 -2.27
C ALA A 105 -6.36 -11.26 -1.42
N GLY A 106 -6.74 -10.04 -1.73
CA GLY A 106 -7.74 -9.28 -0.99
C GLY A 106 -7.13 -8.16 -0.14
N LYS A 107 -7.97 -7.24 0.28
CA LYS A 107 -7.58 -6.14 1.16
C LYS A 107 -7.74 -6.59 2.60
N VAL A 108 -6.63 -6.78 3.28
CA VAL A 108 -6.60 -7.09 4.72
C VAL A 108 -6.00 -5.91 5.46
N THR A 109 -6.83 -5.18 6.20
CA THR A 109 -6.39 -4.10 7.09
C THR A 109 -5.83 -4.67 8.39
N ALA A 110 -5.09 -3.85 9.15
CA ALA A 110 -4.59 -4.26 10.46
C ALA A 110 -5.71 -4.74 11.39
N SER A 111 -6.85 -4.05 11.39
CA SER A 111 -8.02 -4.43 12.19
C SER A 111 -8.60 -5.78 11.78
N GLN A 112 -8.58 -6.10 10.50
CA GLN A 112 -8.99 -7.42 10.00
C GLN A 112 -7.93 -8.48 10.33
N ALA A 113 -6.65 -8.16 10.14
CA ALA A 113 -5.54 -9.05 10.48
C ALA A 113 -5.56 -9.46 11.96
N MET A 114 -5.93 -8.56 12.86
CA MET A 114 -6.08 -8.86 14.28
C MET A 114 -7.18 -9.89 14.58
N LYS A 115 -8.17 -10.01 13.73
CA LYS A 115 -9.29 -10.98 13.87
C LYS A 115 -9.03 -12.30 13.15
N LEU A 116 -8.08 -12.31 12.22
CA LEU A 116 -7.74 -13.47 11.43
C LEU A 116 -6.65 -14.31 12.13
N LYS A 117 -6.79 -15.61 12.07
CA LYS A 117 -5.76 -16.55 12.52
C LYS A 117 -4.81 -16.94 11.38
N SER A 118 -5.23 -16.75 10.16
CA SER A 118 -4.48 -17.06 8.95
C SER A 118 -5.03 -16.31 7.74
N ALA A 119 -4.21 -16.13 6.73
CA ALA A 119 -4.60 -15.56 5.44
C ALA A 119 -4.04 -16.42 4.30
N THR A 120 -4.82 -16.53 3.24
CA THR A 120 -4.37 -17.23 2.03
C THR A 120 -3.56 -16.29 1.17
N THR A 121 -2.35 -16.70 0.85
CA THR A 121 -1.44 -15.94 0.00
C THR A 121 -1.75 -16.13 -1.49
N ALA A 122 -1.28 -15.21 -2.32
CA ALA A 122 -1.41 -15.32 -3.77
C ALA A 122 -0.68 -16.53 -4.35
N GLY A 123 0.25 -17.12 -3.59
CA GLY A 123 0.90 -18.39 -3.91
C GLY A 123 0.07 -19.64 -3.59
N GLY A 124 -1.16 -19.48 -3.07
CA GLY A 124 -2.02 -20.59 -2.67
C GLY A 124 -1.68 -21.21 -1.31
N GLN A 125 -0.66 -20.69 -0.64
CA GLN A 125 -0.28 -21.15 0.70
C GLN A 125 -0.94 -20.27 1.76
N THR A 126 -1.08 -20.81 2.96
CA THR A 126 -1.65 -20.07 4.08
C THR A 126 -0.54 -19.56 4.99
N VAL A 127 -0.59 -18.27 5.32
CA VAL A 127 0.29 -17.66 6.31
C VAL A 127 -0.45 -17.48 7.63
N GLY A 128 0.17 -17.93 8.73
CA GLY A 128 -0.40 -17.77 10.07
C GLY A 128 -0.31 -16.33 10.55
N ILE A 129 -1.41 -15.82 11.09
CA ILE A 129 -1.47 -14.50 11.72
C ILE A 129 -1.68 -14.70 13.22
N ARG A 130 -0.90 -13.98 14.01
CA ARG A 130 -1.01 -13.98 15.47
C ARG A 130 -1.03 -12.55 15.97
N THR A 131 -1.80 -12.33 17.00
CA THR A 131 -1.83 -11.05 17.72
C THR A 131 -1.27 -11.24 19.13
N ALA A 132 -0.46 -10.31 19.56
CA ALA A 132 0.03 -10.23 20.93
C ALA A 132 -0.11 -8.78 21.40
N GLY A 133 -1.16 -8.52 22.19
CA GLY A 133 -1.58 -7.17 22.53
C GLY A 133 -1.96 -6.38 21.27
N MET A 134 -1.33 -5.24 21.07
CA MET A 134 -1.54 -4.39 19.88
C MET A 134 -0.63 -4.74 18.70
N ASN A 135 0.21 -5.76 18.84
CA ASN A 135 1.14 -6.15 17.78
C ASN A 135 0.55 -7.30 16.95
N VAL A 136 0.68 -7.16 15.64
CA VAL A 136 0.33 -8.21 14.69
C VAL A 136 1.61 -8.91 14.22
N PHE A 137 1.57 -10.22 14.20
CA PHE A 137 2.64 -11.07 13.69
C PHE A 137 2.10 -11.91 12.54
N VAL A 138 2.80 -11.90 11.44
CA VAL A 138 2.45 -12.65 10.24
C VAL A 138 3.60 -13.60 9.91
N GLY A 139 3.34 -14.90 9.90
CA GLY A 139 4.39 -15.91 9.67
C GLY A 139 5.58 -15.81 10.63
N GLY A 140 5.37 -15.26 11.84
CA GLY A 140 6.43 -15.01 12.81
C GLY A 140 7.18 -13.68 12.62
N ALA A 141 6.83 -12.88 11.62
CA ALA A 141 7.34 -11.54 11.43
C ALA A 141 6.42 -10.51 12.11
N LYS A 142 7.00 -9.56 12.84
CA LYS A 142 6.24 -8.47 13.44
C LYS A 142 5.90 -7.41 12.39
N VAL A 143 4.65 -6.98 12.36
CA VAL A 143 4.24 -5.82 11.58
C VAL A 143 4.67 -4.56 12.32
N THR A 144 5.53 -3.78 11.70
CA THR A 144 6.09 -2.54 12.27
C THR A 144 5.30 -1.31 11.84
N ALA A 145 4.76 -1.32 10.63
CA ALA A 145 3.84 -0.31 10.15
C ALA A 145 2.73 -1.02 9.35
N ALA A 146 1.50 -0.68 9.64
CA ALA A 146 0.34 -1.27 9.02
C ALA A 146 -0.44 -0.22 8.23
N ASP A 147 -1.33 -0.69 7.35
CA ASP A 147 -2.29 0.15 6.63
C ASP A 147 -1.65 1.25 5.78
N VAL A 148 -0.46 1.00 5.21
CA VAL A 148 0.11 1.89 4.22
C VAL A 148 -0.69 1.75 2.94
N ALA A 149 -1.50 2.75 2.64
CA ALA A 149 -2.42 2.74 1.52
C ALA A 149 -1.69 2.84 0.17
N ALA A 150 -2.11 2.02 -0.77
CA ALA A 150 -1.74 2.08 -2.18
C ALA A 150 -3.00 2.07 -3.04
N THR A 151 -2.92 2.50 -4.29
CA THR A 151 -4.09 2.58 -5.18
C THR A 151 -4.77 1.23 -5.43
N ASN A 152 -4.00 0.17 -5.43
CA ASN A 152 -4.46 -1.20 -5.70
C ASN A 152 -4.34 -2.14 -4.49
N GLY A 153 -4.16 -1.61 -3.29
CA GLY A 153 -4.11 -2.45 -2.09
C GLY A 153 -3.53 -1.76 -0.86
N VAL A 154 -3.04 -2.58 0.04
CA VAL A 154 -2.46 -2.15 1.32
C VAL A 154 -1.11 -2.81 1.52
N ILE A 155 -0.17 -2.07 2.08
CA ILE A 155 1.15 -2.58 2.43
C ILE A 155 1.26 -2.63 3.96
N HIS A 156 1.68 -3.76 4.47
CA HIS A 156 2.10 -3.93 5.86
C HIS A 156 3.60 -4.14 5.92
N VAL A 157 4.28 -3.28 6.63
CA VAL A 157 5.73 -3.36 6.78
C VAL A 157 6.07 -4.37 7.87
N ILE A 158 6.92 -5.33 7.55
CA ILE A 158 7.35 -6.39 8.46
C ILE A 158 8.86 -6.35 8.67
N ASN A 159 9.29 -6.80 9.85
CA ASN A 159 10.69 -6.77 10.26
C ASN A 159 11.47 -8.07 9.96
N LYS A 160 10.83 -9.01 9.28
CA LYS A 160 11.41 -10.30 8.92
C LYS A 160 10.85 -10.78 7.60
N VAL A 161 11.66 -11.44 6.80
CA VAL A 161 11.24 -12.06 5.54
C VAL A 161 10.44 -13.32 5.83
N LEU A 162 9.30 -13.48 5.17
CA LEU A 162 8.48 -14.69 5.25
C LEU A 162 9.06 -15.74 4.32
N ILE A 163 9.46 -16.86 4.88
CA ILE A 163 9.96 -18.00 4.12
C ILE A 163 8.87 -19.07 4.16
N PRO A 164 8.31 -19.46 3.01
CA PRO A 164 7.33 -20.54 2.99
C PRO A 164 7.98 -21.83 3.46
N PRO A 165 7.23 -22.70 4.17
CA PRO A 165 7.74 -24.00 4.50
C PRO A 165 8.06 -24.77 3.21
N ALA A 166 9.21 -25.41 3.17
CA ALA A 166 9.55 -26.32 2.08
C ALA A 166 8.49 -27.41 1.99
N LYS A 167 8.00 -27.65 0.77
CA LYS A 167 7.14 -28.80 0.51
C LYS A 167 7.93 -30.09 0.58
#